data_b03230138713e764b61e36d750e5a04a
#
_entry.id   b03230138713e764b61e36d750e5a04a
#
_cell.length_a   1.000
_cell.length_b   1.000
_cell.length_c   1.000
_cell.angle_alpha   90.00
_cell.angle_beta   90.00
_cell.angle_gamma   90.00
#
_symmetry.space_group_name_H-M   'P 1'
#
loop_
_entity.id
_entity.type
_entity.pdbx_description
1 polymer ?
#
loop_
_entity_poly.entity_id
_entity_poly.type
_entity_poly.pdbx_seq_one_letter_code
_entity_poly.pdbx_strand_id
1 'polypeptide(L)'
;MIQNQALDYLGANKDWKKHVHKVSGNTQERNAEIWVYNARKNRKLFKKHGWLADAAQEAHRGKTAIVIGASPAIKKQIGTLRDIQHDPDFILCSVTSILKYLLENGITPKYNMIADADPSQIRFWEGLDMGLTKNTTLISSISVPRNMLDIWQGDIKFLAMGSGARLVEKKVKRWFSPLNGCGHHFHSLLSQFNTLVSVVNLIFRCNVTILVGNELSFSDRDVPYYADKEDIKDDWNRFPAPDIYGGKVYTSQMFMSLKLALEDYVGKLPGWCFNCTEAGVFGVNARYGNLPWIHQLKLQNGIAQARNVMRSGEPFYA
;
A
#
# COMPACT_ATOMS: atom_id res chain seq x y z
N MET A 1 -8.61 -21.90 15.93
CA MET A 1 -9.14 -22.46 14.66
C MET A 1 -8.71 -21.63 13.46
N ILE A 2 -8.90 -20.31 13.45
CA ILE A 2 -8.51 -19.39 12.34
C ILE A 2 -7.00 -19.41 12.07
N GLN A 3 -6.15 -19.41 13.11
CA GLN A 3 -4.69 -19.48 12.97
C GLN A 3 -4.21 -20.75 12.26
N ASN A 4 -4.83 -21.90 12.54
CA ASN A 4 -4.47 -23.15 11.88
C ASN A 4 -4.85 -23.16 10.40
N GLN A 5 -6.00 -22.58 10.03
CA GLN A 5 -6.39 -22.42 8.63
C GLN A 5 -5.46 -21.49 7.85
N ALA A 6 -4.99 -20.42 8.50
CA ALA A 6 -3.98 -19.52 7.91
C ALA A 6 -2.65 -20.23 7.69
N LEU A 7 -2.20 -21.06 8.63
CA LEU A 7 -0.96 -21.85 8.52
C LEU A 7 -1.05 -22.88 7.39
N ASP A 8 -2.19 -23.56 7.25
CA ASP A 8 -2.43 -24.53 6.17
C ASP A 8 -2.45 -23.85 4.79
N TYR A 9 -3.09 -22.69 4.68
CA TYR A 9 -3.08 -21.88 3.46
C TYR A 9 -1.66 -21.45 3.06
N LEU A 10 -0.87 -20.98 4.01
CA LEU A 10 0.52 -20.56 3.81
C LEU A 10 1.43 -21.76 3.50
N GLY A 11 1.16 -22.93 4.09
CA GLY A 11 1.85 -24.18 3.80
C GLY A 11 1.65 -24.65 2.37
N ALA A 12 0.45 -24.55 1.83
CA ALA A 12 0.10 -24.95 0.47
C ALA A 12 0.71 -24.05 -0.63
N ASN A 13 1.16 -22.83 -0.28
CA ASN A 13 1.68 -21.83 -1.20
C ASN A 13 3.19 -21.56 -1.05
N LYS A 14 3.97 -22.56 -0.64
CA LYS A 14 5.44 -22.39 -0.41
C LYS A 14 6.23 -21.88 -1.61
N ASP A 15 5.81 -22.18 -2.83
CA ASP A 15 6.53 -21.81 -4.05
C ASP A 15 6.43 -20.32 -4.40
N TRP A 16 5.40 -19.61 -3.93
CA TRP A 16 5.29 -18.18 -4.16
C TRP A 16 6.43 -17.38 -3.48
N LYS A 17 6.93 -17.84 -2.32
CA LYS A 17 8.06 -17.21 -1.62
C LYS A 17 9.33 -17.24 -2.46
N LYS A 18 9.59 -18.37 -3.16
CA LYS A 18 10.71 -18.48 -4.10
C LYS A 18 10.56 -17.52 -5.26
N HIS A 19 9.35 -17.40 -5.80
CA HIS A 19 9.06 -16.48 -6.90
C HIS A 19 9.25 -15.01 -6.47
N VAL A 20 8.71 -14.62 -5.32
CA VAL A 20 8.90 -13.29 -4.72
C VAL A 20 10.39 -12.99 -4.50
N HIS A 21 11.16 -13.92 -3.96
CA HIS A 21 12.60 -13.75 -3.78
C HIS A 21 13.33 -13.56 -5.10
N LYS A 22 12.98 -14.30 -6.15
CA LYS A 22 13.57 -14.17 -7.48
C LYS A 22 13.25 -12.81 -8.10
N VAL A 23 12.00 -12.38 -8.08
CA VAL A 23 11.57 -11.08 -8.61
C VAL A 23 12.22 -9.93 -7.82
N SER A 24 12.25 -10.03 -6.50
CA SER A 24 12.90 -9.05 -5.63
C SER A 24 14.41 -8.98 -5.88
N GLY A 25 15.09 -10.13 -6.03
CA GLY A 25 16.53 -10.20 -6.34
C GLY A 25 16.87 -9.52 -7.65
N ASN A 26 16.16 -9.85 -8.72
CA ASN A 26 16.37 -9.24 -10.03
C ASN A 26 16.14 -7.71 -10.00
N THR A 27 15.13 -7.25 -9.27
CA THR A 27 14.85 -5.81 -9.10
C THR A 27 15.98 -5.12 -8.34
N GLN A 28 16.52 -5.77 -7.30
CA GLN A 28 17.62 -5.24 -6.50
C GLN A 28 18.91 -5.09 -7.32
N GLU A 29 19.28 -6.12 -8.07
CA GLU A 29 20.46 -6.07 -8.93
C GLU A 29 20.34 -4.97 -10.00
N ARG A 30 19.18 -4.88 -10.64
CA ARG A 30 18.92 -3.89 -11.68
C ARG A 30 18.91 -2.45 -11.18
N ASN A 31 18.40 -2.20 -9.98
CA ASN A 31 18.10 -0.86 -9.49
C ASN A 31 19.04 -0.38 -8.36
N ALA A 32 19.98 -1.21 -7.88
CA ALA A 32 20.83 -0.87 -6.74
C ALA A 32 21.59 0.46 -6.90
N GLU A 33 22.11 0.74 -8.10
CA GLU A 33 22.87 1.96 -8.37
C GLU A 33 21.98 3.21 -8.36
N ILE A 34 20.79 3.14 -8.98
CA ILE A 34 19.84 4.24 -8.99
C ILE A 34 19.30 4.53 -7.58
N TRP A 35 19.08 3.51 -6.76
CA TRP A 35 18.68 3.67 -5.36
C TRP A 35 19.74 4.41 -4.56
N VAL A 36 21.02 4.03 -4.70
CA VAL A 36 22.14 4.71 -4.02
C VAL A 36 22.30 6.15 -4.51
N TYR A 37 22.20 6.37 -5.81
CA TYR A 37 22.29 7.70 -6.40
C TYR A 37 21.19 8.64 -5.85
N ASN A 38 19.93 8.21 -5.92
CA ASN A 38 18.79 8.98 -5.45
C ASN A 38 18.89 9.23 -3.94
N ALA A 39 19.21 8.22 -3.14
CA ALA A 39 19.41 8.38 -1.71
C ALA A 39 20.48 9.43 -1.39
N ARG A 40 21.61 9.44 -2.09
CA ARG A 40 22.64 10.47 -1.94
C ARG A 40 22.12 11.87 -2.22
N LYS A 41 21.32 12.03 -3.27
CA LYS A 41 20.70 13.33 -3.64
C LYS A 41 19.71 13.81 -2.58
N ASN A 42 19.00 12.90 -1.93
CA ASN A 42 17.96 13.22 -0.96
C ASN A 42 18.48 13.54 0.45
N ARG A 43 19.77 13.40 0.73
CA ARG A 43 20.36 13.63 2.09
C ARG A 43 20.00 14.98 2.72
N LYS A 44 20.04 16.07 1.93
CA LYS A 44 19.70 17.41 2.45
C LYS A 44 18.22 17.51 2.80
N LEU A 45 17.36 16.93 1.95
CA LEU A 45 15.93 16.93 2.17
C LEU A 45 15.56 16.06 3.38
N PHE A 46 16.22 14.92 3.54
CA PHE A 46 16.08 14.07 4.73
C PHE A 46 16.42 14.82 6.02
N LYS A 47 17.51 15.59 6.06
CA LYS A 47 17.87 16.39 7.24
C LYS A 47 16.80 17.41 7.63
N LYS A 48 16.04 17.91 6.65
CA LYS A 48 14.93 18.84 6.88
C LYS A 48 13.67 18.16 7.39
N HIS A 49 13.33 16.99 6.85
CA HIS A 49 12.02 16.37 7.04
C HIS A 49 12.02 15.14 7.98
N GLY A 50 13.13 14.41 8.10
CA GLY A 50 13.30 13.27 9.02
C GLY A 50 12.53 12.00 8.64
N TRP A 51 12.55 11.06 9.58
CA TRP A 51 11.85 9.79 9.45
C TRP A 51 10.37 9.89 9.77
N LEU A 52 9.56 9.09 9.08
CA LEU A 52 8.13 8.96 9.37
C LEU A 52 7.90 8.44 10.79
N ALA A 53 8.66 7.44 11.23
CA ALA A 53 8.46 6.85 12.55
C ALA A 53 8.73 7.86 13.67
N ASP A 54 9.75 8.73 13.53
CA ASP A 54 10.02 9.77 14.54
C ASP A 54 8.88 10.81 14.66
N ALA A 55 8.19 11.06 13.53
CA ALA A 55 7.14 12.07 13.46
C ALA A 55 5.73 11.54 13.75
N ALA A 56 5.47 10.26 13.45
CA ALA A 56 4.12 9.72 13.37
C ALA A 56 3.96 8.34 14.05
N GLN A 57 4.96 7.89 14.82
CA GLN A 57 4.81 6.66 15.57
C GLN A 57 3.62 6.77 16.53
N GLU A 58 2.68 5.81 16.42
CA GLU A 58 1.45 5.79 17.20
C GLU A 58 0.52 7.00 17.05
N ALA A 59 0.79 7.91 16.12
CA ALA A 59 0.02 9.14 15.93
C ALA A 59 -1.47 8.90 15.63
N HIS A 60 -1.79 7.68 15.17
CA HIS A 60 -3.15 7.28 14.81
C HIS A 60 -3.60 6.02 15.56
N ARG A 61 -3.00 5.76 16.71
CA ARG A 61 -3.37 4.64 17.57
C ARG A 61 -4.89 4.64 17.82
N GLY A 62 -5.51 3.49 17.59
CA GLY A 62 -6.96 3.32 17.81
C GLY A 62 -7.85 3.79 16.67
N LYS A 63 -7.32 4.55 15.68
CA LYS A 63 -8.10 5.00 14.52
C LYS A 63 -8.25 3.91 13.47
N THR A 64 -9.12 4.20 12.50
CA THR A 64 -9.27 3.40 11.28
C THR A 64 -8.48 4.04 10.13
N ALA A 65 -7.63 3.26 9.47
CA ALA A 65 -7.01 3.67 8.23
C ALA A 65 -7.80 3.16 7.02
N ILE A 66 -8.07 4.04 6.05
CA ILE A 66 -8.58 3.66 4.73
C ILE A 66 -7.40 3.75 3.76
N VAL A 67 -6.93 2.59 3.30
CA VAL A 67 -5.81 2.48 2.35
C VAL A 67 -6.37 2.38 0.94
N ILE A 68 -6.01 3.36 0.09
CA ILE A 68 -6.62 3.58 -1.21
C ILE A 68 -5.63 3.22 -2.32
N GLY A 69 -5.99 2.20 -3.10
CA GLY A 69 -5.29 1.77 -4.31
C GLY A 69 -5.88 2.38 -5.58
N ALA A 70 -5.34 1.99 -6.73
CA ALA A 70 -5.60 2.64 -8.02
C ALA A 70 -6.49 1.83 -8.97
N SER A 71 -7.13 0.76 -8.52
CA SER A 71 -7.95 -0.06 -9.40
C SER A 71 -9.28 0.60 -9.77
N PRO A 72 -9.90 0.22 -10.89
CA PRO A 72 -11.14 0.84 -11.38
C PRO A 72 -12.33 0.82 -10.42
N ALA A 73 -12.39 -0.14 -9.49
CA ALA A 73 -13.47 -0.23 -8.50
C ALA A 73 -13.61 1.03 -7.63
N ILE A 74 -12.52 1.79 -7.45
CA ILE A 74 -12.53 3.02 -6.64
C ILE A 74 -13.56 4.05 -7.14
N LYS A 75 -13.88 4.05 -8.44
CA LYS A 75 -14.84 4.99 -9.03
C LYS A 75 -16.21 4.96 -8.35
N LYS A 76 -16.63 3.78 -7.88
CA LYS A 76 -17.91 3.60 -7.17
C LYS A 76 -17.90 4.14 -5.74
N GLN A 77 -16.72 4.39 -5.17
CA GLN A 77 -16.51 4.67 -3.75
C GLN A 77 -16.18 6.14 -3.47
N ILE A 78 -15.98 6.94 -4.52
CA ILE A 78 -15.56 8.35 -4.43
C ILE A 78 -16.50 9.19 -3.55
N GLY A 79 -17.81 9.03 -3.69
CA GLY A 79 -18.79 9.74 -2.84
C GLY A 79 -18.56 9.44 -1.36
N THR A 80 -18.52 8.17 -1.00
CA THR A 80 -18.32 7.73 0.40
C THR A 80 -16.96 8.18 0.94
N LEU A 81 -15.89 8.14 0.14
CA LEU A 81 -14.57 8.61 0.56
C LEU A 81 -14.54 10.13 0.79
N ARG A 82 -15.26 10.90 -0.04
CA ARG A 82 -15.40 12.35 0.12
C ARG A 82 -16.14 12.68 1.42
N ASP A 83 -17.18 11.96 1.75
CA ASP A 83 -17.96 12.18 2.96
C ASP A 83 -17.17 11.87 4.24
N ILE A 84 -16.34 10.81 4.22
CA ILE A 84 -15.63 10.34 5.40
C ILE A 84 -14.27 11.04 5.64
N GLN A 85 -13.71 11.77 4.66
CA GLN A 85 -12.34 12.32 4.76
C GLN A 85 -12.13 13.29 5.91
N HIS A 86 -13.18 13.90 6.44
CA HIS A 86 -13.12 14.86 7.54
C HIS A 86 -13.48 14.25 8.90
N ASP A 87 -13.85 12.98 8.94
CA ASP A 87 -14.14 12.28 10.19
C ASP A 87 -12.82 12.02 10.95
N PRO A 88 -12.68 12.53 12.21
CA PRO A 88 -11.44 12.43 12.96
C PRO A 88 -11.03 11.00 13.32
N ASP A 89 -11.95 10.06 13.28
CA ASP A 89 -11.70 8.65 13.57
C ASP A 89 -11.09 7.90 12.39
N PHE A 90 -11.11 8.50 11.21
CA PHE A 90 -10.59 7.89 9.99
C PHE A 90 -9.38 8.66 9.44
N ILE A 91 -8.43 7.94 8.87
CA ILE A 91 -7.33 8.52 8.10
C ILE A 91 -7.32 7.92 6.68
N LEU A 92 -7.33 8.78 5.68
CA LEU A 92 -7.20 8.36 4.29
C LEU A 92 -5.71 8.33 3.91
N CYS A 93 -5.26 7.18 3.43
CA CYS A 93 -3.89 6.94 2.98
C CYS A 93 -3.93 6.41 1.54
N SER A 94 -3.23 7.04 0.61
CA SER A 94 -3.25 6.66 -0.81
C SER A 94 -1.87 6.30 -1.33
N VAL A 95 -1.83 5.58 -2.44
CA VAL A 95 -0.60 5.39 -3.23
C VAL A 95 -0.48 6.44 -4.33
N THR A 96 0.73 6.61 -4.87
CA THR A 96 1.06 7.61 -5.89
C THR A 96 0.13 7.56 -7.11
N SER A 97 -0.18 6.35 -7.57
CA SER A 97 -0.91 6.14 -8.83
C SER A 97 -2.38 6.59 -8.83
N ILE A 98 -2.98 6.81 -7.66
CA ILE A 98 -4.37 7.27 -7.54
C ILE A 98 -4.49 8.71 -7.04
N LEU A 99 -3.40 9.33 -6.60
CA LEU A 99 -3.42 10.63 -5.93
C LEU A 99 -4.10 11.72 -6.78
N LYS A 100 -3.71 11.83 -8.05
CA LYS A 100 -4.29 12.83 -8.97
C LYS A 100 -5.81 12.69 -9.03
N TYR A 101 -6.29 11.47 -9.28
CA TYR A 101 -7.72 11.18 -9.35
C TYR A 101 -8.48 11.56 -8.07
N LEU A 102 -7.90 11.28 -6.89
CA LEU A 102 -8.50 11.65 -5.61
C LEU A 102 -8.60 13.18 -5.46
N LEU A 103 -7.49 13.90 -5.67
CA LEU A 103 -7.44 15.35 -5.51
C LEU A 103 -8.39 16.07 -6.48
N GLU A 104 -8.44 15.65 -7.73
CA GLU A 104 -9.37 16.19 -8.76
C GLU A 104 -10.85 15.90 -8.42
N ASN A 105 -11.13 14.87 -7.62
CA ASN A 105 -12.46 14.56 -7.11
C ASN A 105 -12.74 15.15 -5.71
N GLY A 106 -11.92 16.07 -5.23
CA GLY A 106 -12.10 16.77 -3.96
C GLY A 106 -11.82 15.91 -2.72
N ILE A 107 -11.02 14.85 -2.88
CA ILE A 107 -10.58 14.00 -1.77
C ILE A 107 -9.10 14.26 -1.51
N THR A 108 -8.78 14.75 -0.31
CA THR A 108 -7.42 15.04 0.13
C THR A 108 -6.96 13.97 1.12
N PRO A 109 -6.18 12.96 0.68
CA PRO A 109 -5.66 11.96 1.61
C PRO A 109 -4.69 12.59 2.61
N LYS A 110 -4.74 12.17 3.86
CA LYS A 110 -3.79 12.62 4.90
C LYS A 110 -2.36 12.24 4.56
N TYR A 111 -2.19 11.05 3.98
CA TYR A 111 -0.89 10.53 3.56
C TYR A 111 -0.95 9.99 2.13
N ASN A 112 0.11 10.28 1.37
CA ASN A 112 0.35 9.63 0.09
C ASN A 112 1.70 8.94 0.09
N MET A 113 1.78 7.71 -0.43
CA MET A 113 3.02 6.95 -0.42
C MET A 113 3.63 6.83 -1.81
N ILE A 114 4.94 7.13 -1.89
CA ILE A 114 5.80 6.85 -3.03
C ILE A 114 7.04 6.07 -2.58
N ALA A 115 7.32 4.97 -3.26
CA ALA A 115 8.44 4.10 -2.90
C ALA A 115 9.38 3.79 -4.07
N ASP A 116 8.90 3.94 -5.30
CA ASP A 116 9.63 3.54 -6.49
C ASP A 116 10.71 4.56 -6.88
N ALA A 117 11.89 4.04 -7.22
CA ALA A 117 13.03 4.84 -7.67
C ALA A 117 13.00 5.15 -9.17
N ASP A 118 12.06 4.58 -9.91
CA ASP A 118 11.96 4.79 -11.36
C ASP A 118 11.48 6.21 -11.67
N PRO A 119 12.23 7.00 -12.46
CA PRO A 119 11.81 8.34 -12.86
C PRO A 119 10.46 8.38 -13.59
N SER A 120 10.04 7.29 -14.24
CA SER A 120 8.75 7.21 -14.91
C SER A 120 7.54 7.35 -13.98
N GLN A 121 7.74 7.24 -12.67
CA GLN A 121 6.68 7.46 -11.68
C GLN A 121 6.07 8.87 -11.76
N ILE A 122 6.79 9.86 -12.30
CA ILE A 122 6.30 11.23 -12.50
C ILE A 122 5.02 11.28 -13.35
N ARG A 123 4.82 10.33 -14.26
CA ARG A 123 3.63 10.21 -15.12
C ARG A 123 2.31 10.17 -14.33
N PHE A 124 2.34 9.67 -13.10
CA PHE A 124 1.15 9.64 -12.24
C PHE A 124 0.72 11.02 -11.74
N TRP A 125 1.62 12.02 -11.81
CA TRP A 125 1.36 13.40 -11.41
C TRP A 125 1.35 14.38 -12.59
N GLU A 126 1.50 13.90 -13.82
CA GLU A 126 1.40 14.74 -15.01
C GLU A 126 0.04 15.44 -15.07
N GLY A 127 0.09 16.78 -15.22
CA GLY A 127 -1.11 17.63 -15.23
C GLY A 127 -1.81 17.81 -13.88
N LEU A 128 -1.23 17.30 -12.77
CA LEU A 128 -1.74 17.60 -11.43
C LEU A 128 -1.29 19.00 -10.99
N ASP A 129 -2.24 19.81 -10.52
CA ASP A 129 -1.89 21.02 -9.75
C ASP A 129 -1.27 20.59 -8.40
N MET A 130 0.06 20.72 -8.29
CA MET A 130 0.78 20.34 -7.08
C MET A 130 0.37 21.20 -5.87
N GLY A 131 -0.27 22.35 -6.06
CA GLY A 131 -0.86 23.13 -4.98
C GLY A 131 -1.89 22.38 -4.15
N LEU A 132 -2.57 21.41 -4.74
CA LEU A 132 -3.55 20.55 -4.07
C LEU A 132 -2.90 19.60 -3.05
N THR A 133 -1.58 19.37 -3.14
CA THR A 133 -0.87 18.45 -2.23
C THR A 133 -0.49 19.07 -0.88
N LYS A 134 -0.72 20.38 -0.69
CA LYS A 134 -0.30 21.13 0.53
C LYS A 134 -0.73 20.50 1.85
N ASN A 135 -1.90 19.88 1.87
CA ASN A 135 -2.48 19.27 3.07
C ASN A 135 -2.24 17.74 3.14
N THR A 136 -1.44 17.18 2.23
CA THR A 136 -1.08 15.76 2.20
C THR A 136 0.38 15.58 2.60
N THR A 137 0.67 14.71 3.54
CA THR A 137 2.05 14.30 3.86
C THR A 137 2.50 13.21 2.91
N LEU A 138 3.62 13.42 2.22
CA LEU A 138 4.24 12.42 1.37
C LEU A 138 5.10 11.46 2.21
N ILE A 139 4.74 10.19 2.22
CA ILE A 139 5.58 9.12 2.74
C ILE A 139 6.49 8.66 1.60
N SER A 140 7.76 8.96 1.70
CA SER A 140 8.72 8.70 0.61
C SER A 140 9.79 7.70 1.02
N SER A 141 10.10 6.74 0.14
CA SER A 141 11.38 6.05 0.22
C SER A 141 12.51 7.05 -0.02
N ILE A 142 13.65 6.83 0.66
CA ILE A 142 14.86 7.63 0.45
C ILE A 142 15.41 7.55 -0.97
N SER A 143 15.02 6.53 -1.74
CA SER A 143 15.47 6.26 -3.10
C SER A 143 14.60 6.84 -4.21
N VAL A 144 13.54 7.56 -3.87
CA VAL A 144 12.66 8.24 -4.85
C VAL A 144 13.44 9.32 -5.62
N PRO A 145 13.19 9.52 -6.92
CA PRO A 145 13.83 10.56 -7.72
C PRO A 145 13.66 11.96 -7.11
N ARG A 146 14.74 12.71 -7.02
CA ARG A 146 14.77 14.01 -6.35
C ARG A 146 13.80 15.03 -6.95
N ASN A 147 13.64 15.05 -8.27
CA ASN A 147 12.71 15.95 -8.96
C ASN A 147 11.25 15.75 -8.55
N MET A 148 10.84 14.55 -8.20
CA MET A 148 9.50 14.30 -7.67
C MET A 148 9.30 14.89 -6.27
N LEU A 149 10.34 14.83 -5.43
CA LEU A 149 10.28 15.41 -4.09
C LEU A 149 10.32 16.93 -4.10
N ASP A 150 11.01 17.52 -5.06
CA ASP A 150 11.16 18.98 -5.18
C ASP A 150 9.87 19.70 -5.61
N ILE A 151 8.99 19.03 -6.32
CA ILE A 151 7.69 19.61 -6.75
C ILE A 151 6.60 19.45 -5.69
N TRP A 152 6.79 18.60 -4.67
CA TRP A 152 5.80 18.35 -3.63
C TRP A 152 5.61 19.58 -2.75
N GLN A 153 4.36 19.99 -2.51
CA GLN A 153 4.04 21.21 -1.75
C GLN A 153 3.67 20.97 -0.28
N GLY A 154 3.32 19.72 0.08
CA GLY A 154 3.02 19.31 1.45
C GLY A 154 4.27 18.92 2.24
N ASP A 155 4.07 18.38 3.44
CA ASP A 155 5.18 17.81 4.22
C ASP A 155 5.68 16.49 3.59
N ILE A 156 6.96 16.18 3.85
CA ILE A 156 7.60 14.95 3.41
C ILE A 156 8.12 14.21 4.63
N LYS A 157 7.88 12.91 4.72
CA LYS A 157 8.48 12.03 5.73
C LYS A 157 9.09 10.82 5.05
N PHE A 158 10.31 10.49 5.45
CA PHE A 158 11.02 9.39 4.84
C PHE A 158 10.73 8.06 5.54
N LEU A 159 10.62 7.00 4.75
CA LEU A 159 10.49 5.63 5.22
C LEU A 159 11.77 4.87 4.92
N ALA A 160 12.34 4.23 5.95
CA ALA A 160 13.45 3.31 5.79
C ALA A 160 12.94 2.00 5.21
N MET A 161 13.06 1.82 3.91
CA MET A 161 12.72 0.56 3.24
C MET A 161 13.99 -0.30 3.11
N GLY A 162 13.93 -1.53 3.63
CA GLY A 162 14.96 -2.53 3.41
C GLY A 162 15.00 -2.89 1.93
N SER A 163 16.13 -2.64 1.28
CA SER A 163 16.30 -3.00 -0.14
C SER A 163 16.66 -4.48 -0.32
N GLY A 164 17.03 -5.18 0.78
CA GLY A 164 17.63 -6.52 0.72
C GLY A 164 19.03 -6.54 0.07
N ALA A 165 19.46 -5.45 -0.55
CA ALA A 165 20.77 -5.33 -1.15
C ALA A 165 21.78 -4.83 -0.10
N ARG A 166 22.65 -5.70 0.40
CA ARG A 166 23.65 -5.38 1.45
C ARG A 166 24.49 -4.13 1.14
N LEU A 167 24.82 -3.92 -0.14
CA LEU A 167 25.58 -2.75 -0.56
C LEU A 167 24.81 -1.45 -0.39
N VAL A 168 23.52 -1.43 -0.74
CA VAL A 168 22.63 -0.28 -0.59
C VAL A 168 22.46 0.02 0.89
N GLU A 169 22.19 -0.99 1.70
CA GLU A 169 22.02 -0.83 3.15
C GLU A 169 23.26 -0.25 3.83
N LYS A 170 24.46 -0.75 3.51
CA LYS A 170 25.71 -0.24 4.07
C LYS A 170 25.96 1.23 3.74
N LYS A 171 25.75 1.64 2.46
CA LYS A 171 25.92 3.02 2.02
C LYS A 171 24.84 3.93 2.61
N VAL A 172 23.59 3.49 2.63
CA VAL A 172 22.46 4.24 3.16
C VAL A 172 22.59 4.46 4.66
N LYS A 173 22.92 3.45 5.45
CA LYS A 173 23.18 3.57 6.90
C LYS A 173 24.19 4.68 7.21
N ARG A 174 25.25 4.80 6.42
CA ARG A 174 26.25 5.86 6.61
C ARG A 174 25.71 7.28 6.42
N TRP A 175 24.71 7.46 5.55
CA TRP A 175 24.21 8.78 5.19
C TRP A 175 22.98 9.22 5.98
N PHE A 176 22.22 8.29 6.51
CA PHE A 176 20.95 8.50 7.19
C PHE A 176 20.99 8.03 8.65
N SER A 177 22.17 8.11 9.28
CA SER A 177 22.33 7.83 10.72
C SER A 177 21.91 9.07 11.54
N PRO A 178 21.35 8.88 12.75
CA PRO A 178 21.11 7.58 13.33
C PRO A 178 19.79 6.98 12.86
N LEU A 179 19.80 5.73 12.44
CA LEU A 179 18.61 4.88 12.36
C LEU A 179 18.12 4.52 13.79
N ASN A 180 18.42 5.41 14.75
CA ASN A 180 18.15 5.23 16.16
C ASN A 180 16.64 5.32 16.38
N GLY A 181 16.06 4.21 16.76
CA GLY A 181 14.65 4.06 17.09
C GLY A 181 13.80 3.37 16.03
N CYS A 182 14.07 3.54 14.75
CA CYS A 182 13.40 2.81 13.69
C CYS A 182 14.15 1.52 13.37
N GLY A 183 14.24 0.60 14.33
CA GLY A 183 14.75 -0.77 14.12
C GLY A 183 13.92 -1.57 13.10
N HIS A 184 12.99 -0.93 12.46
CA HIS A 184 12.10 -1.50 11.48
C HIS A 184 12.57 -1.11 10.08
N HIS A 185 13.50 -1.88 9.53
CA HIS A 185 13.62 -1.97 8.09
C HIS A 185 12.28 -2.51 7.59
N PHE A 186 11.42 -1.63 7.09
CA PHE A 186 10.22 -2.05 6.42
C PHE A 186 10.64 -2.86 5.18
N HIS A 187 10.39 -4.15 5.24
CA HIS A 187 10.47 -4.95 4.03
C HIS A 187 9.41 -4.41 3.08
N SER A 188 9.84 -3.99 1.90
CA SER A 188 8.90 -3.73 0.82
C SER A 188 8.05 -4.98 0.63
N LEU A 189 6.75 -4.88 0.87
CA LEU A 189 5.79 -5.96 0.61
C LEU A 189 5.44 -6.01 -0.88
N LEU A 190 6.44 -5.79 -1.75
CA LEU A 190 6.42 -5.86 -3.21
C LEU A 190 5.66 -4.73 -3.92
N SER A 191 4.80 -3.99 -3.23
CA SER A 191 4.10 -2.84 -3.81
C SER A 191 3.99 -1.68 -2.81
N GLN A 192 3.75 -0.48 -3.33
CA GLN A 192 3.46 0.70 -2.50
C GLN A 192 2.21 0.49 -1.64
N PHE A 193 1.16 -0.11 -2.20
CA PHE A 193 -0.09 -0.40 -1.48
C PHE A 193 0.16 -1.33 -0.29
N ASN A 194 0.78 -2.48 -0.52
CA ASN A 194 1.06 -3.44 0.54
C ASN A 194 1.96 -2.85 1.62
N THR A 195 2.96 -2.06 1.22
CA THR A 195 3.86 -1.36 2.16
C THR A 195 3.09 -0.32 2.97
N LEU A 196 2.15 0.42 2.37
CA LEU A 196 1.32 1.38 3.07
C LEU A 196 0.41 0.70 4.10
N VAL A 197 -0.12 -0.49 3.81
CA VAL A 197 -0.84 -1.32 4.80
C VAL A 197 0.06 -1.64 5.99
N SER A 198 1.34 -1.94 5.77
CA SER A 198 2.26 -2.18 6.89
C SER A 198 2.57 -0.90 7.69
N VAL A 199 2.65 0.24 7.04
CA VAL A 199 2.84 1.55 7.70
C VAL A 199 1.69 1.87 8.64
N VAL A 200 0.44 1.75 8.17
CA VAL A 200 -0.74 2.09 8.99
C VAL A 200 -0.88 1.17 10.20
N ASN A 201 -0.43 -0.07 10.10
CA ASN A 201 -0.48 -1.02 11.22
C ASN A 201 0.73 -0.88 12.18
N LEU A 202 1.94 -0.78 11.66
CA LEU A 202 3.16 -0.84 12.48
C LEU A 202 3.63 0.53 12.97
N ILE A 203 3.48 1.59 12.16
CA ILE A 203 3.87 2.95 12.57
C ILE A 203 2.70 3.68 13.18
N PHE A 204 1.59 3.78 12.46
CA PHE A 204 0.43 4.55 12.93
C PHE A 204 -0.36 3.86 14.04
N ARG A 205 -0.24 2.52 14.15
CA ARG A 205 -0.95 1.71 15.13
C ARG A 205 -2.47 1.81 15.02
N CYS A 206 -2.97 1.83 13.80
CA CYS A 206 -4.41 1.78 13.54
C CYS A 206 -4.99 0.41 13.95
N ASN A 207 -6.17 0.41 14.56
CA ASN A 207 -6.84 -0.84 14.99
C ASN A 207 -7.59 -1.52 13.84
N VAL A 208 -8.07 -0.73 12.88
CA VAL A 208 -8.81 -1.21 11.71
C VAL A 208 -8.14 -0.69 10.45
N THR A 209 -7.99 -1.58 9.48
CA THR A 209 -7.53 -1.22 8.13
C THR A 209 -8.63 -1.57 7.12
N ILE A 210 -9.15 -0.55 6.44
CA ILE A 210 -10.09 -0.70 5.33
C ILE A 210 -9.30 -0.57 4.03
N LEU A 211 -9.43 -1.54 3.14
CA LEU A 211 -8.79 -1.56 1.83
C LEU A 211 -9.81 -1.24 0.74
N VAL A 212 -9.49 -0.28 -0.12
CA VAL A 212 -10.31 0.11 -1.28
C VAL A 212 -9.44 0.25 -2.53
N GLY A 213 -9.98 -0.01 -3.71
CA GLY A 213 -9.25 0.13 -4.96
C GLY A 213 -8.06 -0.84 -5.12
N ASN A 214 -8.11 -2.03 -4.55
CA ASN A 214 -7.06 -3.06 -4.60
C ASN A 214 -7.60 -4.39 -5.14
N GLU A 215 -8.10 -4.37 -6.37
CA GLU A 215 -8.70 -5.55 -7.01
C GLU A 215 -7.70 -6.68 -7.24
N LEU A 216 -6.46 -6.36 -7.59
CA LEU A 216 -5.41 -7.30 -8.03
C LEU A 216 -5.89 -8.21 -9.16
N SER A 217 -6.78 -7.67 -10.00
CA SER A 217 -7.37 -8.35 -11.14
C SER A 217 -7.82 -7.34 -12.20
N PHE A 218 -8.19 -7.87 -13.34
CA PHE A 218 -8.77 -7.16 -14.46
C PHE A 218 -10.16 -7.74 -14.71
N SER A 219 -11.14 -6.89 -15.01
CA SER A 219 -12.50 -7.35 -15.33
C SER A 219 -12.53 -8.17 -16.63
N ASP A 220 -11.62 -7.89 -17.58
CA ASP A 220 -11.40 -8.64 -18.81
C ASP A 220 -9.90 -8.70 -19.14
N ARG A 221 -9.56 -9.53 -20.14
CA ARG A 221 -8.18 -9.77 -20.54
C ARG A 221 -7.48 -8.51 -21.07
N ASP A 222 -8.19 -7.63 -21.72
CA ASP A 222 -7.64 -6.49 -22.48
C ASP A 222 -7.92 -5.12 -21.85
N VAL A 223 -8.52 -5.06 -20.64
CA VAL A 223 -8.81 -3.79 -19.97
C VAL A 223 -7.62 -3.28 -19.15
N PRO A 224 -7.45 -1.94 -19.03
CA PRO A 224 -6.41 -1.36 -18.18
C PRO A 224 -6.69 -1.59 -16.69
N TYR A 225 -5.63 -1.55 -15.89
CA TYR A 225 -5.74 -1.73 -14.43
C TYR A 225 -6.04 -0.44 -13.67
N TYR A 226 -5.52 0.69 -14.15
CA TYR A 226 -5.61 1.95 -13.43
C TYR A 226 -6.93 2.67 -13.67
N ALA A 227 -7.49 3.28 -12.61
CA ALA A 227 -8.79 3.95 -12.66
C ALA A 227 -8.83 5.15 -13.62
N ASP A 228 -7.70 5.85 -13.80
CA ASP A 228 -7.56 7.10 -14.52
C ASP A 228 -6.49 7.07 -15.63
N LYS A 229 -5.90 5.91 -15.93
CA LYS A 229 -4.79 5.73 -16.86
C LYS A 229 -5.09 4.59 -17.85
N GLU A 230 -5.90 4.90 -18.86
CA GLU A 230 -6.28 3.93 -19.91
C GLU A 230 -5.15 3.67 -20.91
N ASP A 231 -4.17 4.58 -20.99
CA ASP A 231 -3.03 4.53 -21.90
C ASP A 231 -1.86 3.67 -21.38
N ILE A 232 -1.86 3.30 -20.12
CA ILE A 232 -0.81 2.45 -19.55
C ILE A 232 -1.07 1.01 -19.95
N LYS A 233 -0.36 0.58 -21.01
CA LYS A 233 -0.32 -0.83 -21.42
C LYS A 233 0.64 -1.60 -20.52
N ASP A 234 0.22 -2.81 -20.15
CA ASP A 234 1.06 -3.77 -19.45
C ASP A 234 1.22 -5.04 -20.31
N ASP A 235 2.42 -5.63 -20.29
CA ASP A 235 2.75 -6.88 -20.97
C ASP A 235 2.47 -8.11 -20.09
N TRP A 236 1.62 -7.97 -19.07
CA TRP A 236 1.40 -9.04 -18.12
C TRP A 236 0.60 -10.19 -18.73
N ASN A 237 1.16 -11.38 -18.65
CA ASN A 237 0.43 -12.58 -19.01
C ASN A 237 -0.74 -12.78 -18.03
N ARG A 238 -1.96 -12.62 -18.52
CA ARG A 238 -3.19 -12.66 -17.75
C ARG A 238 -3.85 -14.02 -17.84
N PHE A 239 -4.25 -14.55 -16.71
CA PHE A 239 -4.96 -15.83 -16.60
C PHE A 239 -6.22 -15.70 -15.74
N PRO A 240 -7.24 -16.57 -15.95
CA PRO A 240 -8.50 -16.50 -15.22
C PRO A 240 -8.33 -16.89 -13.75
N ALA A 241 -9.08 -16.20 -12.87
CA ALA A 241 -9.18 -16.49 -11.44
C ALA A 241 -10.61 -16.21 -10.94
N PRO A 242 -11.05 -16.86 -9.85
CA PRO A 242 -12.30 -16.50 -9.20
C PRO A 242 -12.18 -15.14 -8.49
N ASP A 243 -13.21 -14.31 -8.58
CA ASP A 243 -13.32 -13.09 -7.79
C ASP A 243 -13.98 -13.36 -6.42
N ILE A 244 -14.10 -12.31 -5.60
CA ILE A 244 -14.70 -12.36 -4.26
C ILE A 244 -16.18 -12.76 -4.25
N TYR A 245 -16.86 -12.74 -5.38
CA TYR A 245 -18.27 -13.13 -5.55
C TYR A 245 -18.44 -14.49 -6.26
N GLY A 246 -17.33 -15.16 -6.58
CA GLY A 246 -17.34 -16.43 -7.32
C GLY A 246 -17.43 -16.25 -8.84
N GLY A 247 -17.41 -15.01 -9.34
CA GLY A 247 -17.34 -14.71 -10.76
C GLY A 247 -15.95 -14.98 -11.35
N LYS A 248 -15.81 -14.84 -12.68
CA LYS A 248 -14.54 -14.96 -13.38
C LYS A 248 -13.93 -13.59 -13.65
N VAL A 249 -12.69 -13.39 -13.23
CA VAL A 249 -11.84 -12.24 -13.56
C VAL A 249 -10.50 -12.72 -14.11
N TYR A 250 -9.66 -11.80 -14.55
CA TYR A 250 -8.29 -12.10 -14.96
C TYR A 250 -7.29 -11.51 -13.95
N THR A 251 -6.20 -12.21 -13.70
CA THR A 251 -5.11 -11.75 -12.86
C THR A 251 -3.77 -12.04 -13.53
N SER A 252 -2.67 -11.61 -12.94
CA SER A 252 -1.33 -11.88 -13.43
C SER A 252 -0.48 -12.52 -12.34
N GLN A 253 0.67 -13.09 -12.72
CA GLN A 253 1.61 -13.66 -11.76
C GLN A 253 2.11 -12.61 -10.77
N MET A 254 2.28 -11.36 -11.22
CA MET A 254 2.65 -10.24 -10.35
C MET A 254 1.55 -9.97 -9.32
N PHE A 255 0.29 -9.82 -9.75
CA PHE A 255 -0.83 -9.59 -8.85
C PHE A 255 -1.05 -10.72 -7.86
N MET A 256 -0.87 -11.96 -8.28
CA MET A 256 -0.92 -13.12 -7.38
C MET A 256 0.18 -13.07 -6.31
N SER A 257 1.38 -12.61 -6.67
CA SER A 257 2.46 -12.42 -5.70
C SER A 257 2.13 -11.32 -4.68
N LEU A 258 1.58 -10.19 -5.15
CA LEU A 258 1.12 -9.09 -4.28
C LEU A 258 -0.01 -9.53 -3.36
N LYS A 259 -0.98 -10.27 -3.89
CA LYS A 259 -2.10 -10.85 -3.16
C LYS A 259 -1.61 -11.72 -2.01
N LEU A 260 -0.80 -12.74 -2.32
CA LEU A 260 -0.32 -13.72 -1.34
C LEU A 260 0.57 -13.05 -0.28
N ALA A 261 1.40 -12.09 -0.66
CA ALA A 261 2.23 -11.33 0.29
C ALA A 261 1.36 -10.51 1.27
N LEU A 262 0.30 -9.89 0.79
CA LEU A 262 -0.59 -9.10 1.63
C LEU A 262 -1.50 -9.99 2.50
N GLU A 263 -2.00 -11.08 1.98
CA GLU A 263 -2.81 -12.05 2.73
C GLU A 263 -2.02 -12.70 3.87
N ASP A 264 -0.76 -13.11 3.61
CA ASP A 264 0.15 -13.61 4.63
C ASP A 264 0.44 -12.55 5.70
N TYR A 265 0.66 -11.31 5.28
CA TYR A 265 0.93 -10.21 6.18
C TYR A 265 -0.28 -9.91 7.07
N VAL A 266 -1.45 -9.71 6.48
CA VAL A 266 -2.70 -9.40 7.20
C VAL A 266 -3.10 -10.51 8.16
N GLY A 267 -2.91 -11.78 7.79
CA GLY A 267 -3.21 -12.93 8.65
C GLY A 267 -2.32 -13.03 9.91
N LYS A 268 -1.23 -12.26 9.98
CA LYS A 268 -0.31 -12.21 11.12
C LYS A 268 -0.42 -10.94 11.95
N LEU A 269 -1.19 -9.96 11.47
CA LEU A 269 -1.31 -8.68 12.16
C LEU A 269 -2.34 -8.73 13.28
N PRO A 270 -2.09 -7.99 14.36
CA PRO A 270 -3.13 -7.60 15.26
C PRO A 270 -4.00 -6.51 14.62
N GLY A 271 -5.29 -6.72 14.56
CA GLY A 271 -6.22 -5.72 14.03
C GLY A 271 -7.16 -6.28 12.97
N TRP A 272 -8.16 -5.49 12.64
CA TRP A 272 -9.20 -5.86 11.68
C TRP A 272 -8.80 -5.43 10.26
N CYS A 273 -8.95 -6.33 9.29
CA CYS A 273 -8.80 -6.03 7.89
C CYS A 273 -10.12 -6.19 7.14
N PHE A 274 -10.65 -5.10 6.63
CA PHE A 274 -11.87 -5.07 5.83
C PHE A 274 -11.49 -4.80 4.37
N ASN A 275 -11.69 -5.79 3.50
CA ASN A 275 -11.59 -5.56 2.06
C ASN A 275 -12.91 -4.97 1.57
N CYS A 276 -12.89 -3.68 1.32
CA CYS A 276 -14.01 -2.91 0.81
C CYS A 276 -13.80 -2.50 -0.66
N THR A 277 -12.94 -3.20 -1.39
CA THR A 277 -12.73 -2.95 -2.83
C THR A 277 -13.96 -3.29 -3.67
N GLU A 278 -14.80 -4.24 -3.19
CA GLU A 278 -16.01 -4.70 -3.85
C GLU A 278 -15.76 -5.29 -5.26
N ALA A 279 -14.55 -5.82 -5.47
CA ALA A 279 -14.13 -6.50 -6.69
C ALA A 279 -12.80 -7.25 -6.47
N GLY A 280 -12.44 -8.08 -7.42
CA GLY A 280 -11.10 -8.65 -7.53
C GLY A 280 -10.86 -9.92 -6.75
N VAL A 281 -9.58 -10.27 -6.60
CA VAL A 281 -9.15 -11.59 -6.10
C VAL A 281 -8.60 -11.57 -4.67
N PHE A 282 -8.51 -10.41 -4.02
CA PHE A 282 -7.91 -10.29 -2.69
C PHE A 282 -8.83 -10.90 -1.61
N GLY A 283 -8.27 -11.79 -0.80
CA GLY A 283 -9.00 -12.51 0.25
C GLY A 283 -9.79 -13.70 -0.25
N VAL A 284 -9.60 -14.15 -1.51
CA VAL A 284 -10.25 -15.35 -2.07
C VAL A 284 -9.22 -16.42 -2.36
N ASN A 285 -9.53 -17.64 -1.98
CA ASN A 285 -8.76 -18.84 -2.31
C ASN A 285 -9.61 -19.79 -3.13
N ALA A 286 -9.09 -20.27 -4.26
CA ALA A 286 -9.79 -21.21 -5.14
C ALA A 286 -10.21 -22.52 -4.44
N ARG A 287 -9.48 -22.94 -3.39
CA ARG A 287 -9.76 -24.16 -2.63
C ARG A 287 -10.63 -23.95 -1.40
N TYR A 288 -10.49 -22.78 -0.73
CA TYR A 288 -11.08 -22.55 0.59
C TYR A 288 -12.13 -21.43 0.59
N GLY A 289 -12.40 -20.81 -0.56
CA GLY A 289 -13.31 -19.65 -0.64
C GLY A 289 -12.70 -18.39 0.00
N ASN A 290 -13.52 -17.59 0.65
CA ASN A 290 -13.08 -16.37 1.32
C ASN A 290 -12.22 -16.69 2.55
N LEU A 291 -11.11 -15.95 2.71
CA LEU A 291 -10.22 -16.10 3.85
C LEU A 291 -10.87 -15.45 5.09
N PRO A 292 -11.01 -16.18 6.22
CA PRO A 292 -11.80 -15.72 7.36
C PRO A 292 -11.23 -14.50 8.10
N TRP A 293 -9.94 -14.20 7.94
CA TRP A 293 -9.29 -13.01 8.53
C TRP A 293 -9.33 -11.76 7.63
N ILE A 294 -9.96 -11.86 6.44
CA ILE A 294 -10.18 -10.75 5.52
C ILE A 294 -11.69 -10.62 5.30
N HIS A 295 -12.30 -9.64 5.92
CA HIS A 295 -13.73 -9.46 5.83
C HIS A 295 -14.11 -8.73 4.54
N GLN A 296 -14.86 -9.40 3.66
CA GLN A 296 -15.38 -8.82 2.42
C GLN A 296 -16.63 -8.00 2.71
N LEU A 297 -16.56 -6.67 2.58
CA LEU A 297 -17.65 -5.76 2.92
C LEU A 297 -17.83 -4.69 1.83
N LYS A 298 -19.03 -4.13 1.71
CA LYS A 298 -19.21 -2.84 1.03
C LYS A 298 -18.59 -1.74 1.87
N LEU A 299 -18.07 -0.68 1.24
CA LEU A 299 -17.34 0.38 1.95
C LEU A 299 -18.16 1.01 3.08
N GLN A 300 -19.44 1.29 2.86
CA GLN A 300 -20.34 1.84 3.89
C GLN A 300 -20.48 0.90 5.11
N ASN A 301 -20.59 -0.41 4.85
CA ASN A 301 -20.68 -1.40 5.92
C ASN A 301 -19.33 -1.54 6.65
N GLY A 302 -18.20 -1.48 5.93
CA GLY A 302 -16.86 -1.47 6.53
C GLY A 302 -16.64 -0.27 7.45
N ILE A 303 -17.09 0.91 7.05
CA ILE A 303 -17.06 2.12 7.90
C ILE A 303 -17.92 1.94 9.14
N ALA A 304 -19.15 1.45 8.99
CA ALA A 304 -20.05 1.20 10.13
C ALA A 304 -19.45 0.16 11.10
N GLN A 305 -18.90 -0.91 10.57
CA GLN A 305 -18.26 -1.96 11.39
C GLN A 305 -16.99 -1.44 12.08
N ALA A 306 -16.18 -0.61 11.42
CA ALA A 306 -15.01 0.02 12.03
C ALA A 306 -15.40 0.88 13.23
N ARG A 307 -16.46 1.67 13.12
CA ARG A 307 -16.99 2.46 14.25
C ARG A 307 -17.43 1.58 15.41
N ASN A 308 -18.05 0.43 15.15
CA ASN A 308 -18.43 -0.53 16.19
C ASN A 308 -17.20 -1.09 16.90
N VAL A 309 -16.18 -1.52 16.16
CA VAL A 309 -14.91 -2.01 16.73
C VAL A 309 -14.24 -0.96 17.59
N MET A 310 -14.19 0.30 17.14
CA MET A 310 -13.60 1.39 17.93
C MET A 310 -14.37 1.67 19.23
N ARG A 311 -15.70 1.54 19.22
CA ARG A 311 -16.56 1.76 20.41
C ARG A 311 -16.49 0.62 21.41
N SER A 312 -16.41 -0.63 20.94
CA SER A 312 -16.35 -1.80 21.82
C SER A 312 -15.03 -1.90 22.58
N GLY A 313 -13.98 -1.24 22.09
CA GLY A 313 -12.63 -1.35 22.65
C GLY A 313 -12.07 -2.77 22.60
N GLU A 314 -12.74 -3.69 21.92
CA GLU A 314 -12.31 -5.08 21.80
C GLU A 314 -10.98 -5.15 21.03
N PRO A 315 -9.90 -5.58 21.69
CA PRO A 315 -8.72 -5.94 20.94
C PRO A 315 -9.06 -7.18 20.11
N PHE A 316 -8.55 -7.24 18.89
CA PHE A 316 -8.73 -8.38 17.98
C PHE A 316 -8.14 -9.73 18.51
N TYR A 317 -7.70 -9.75 19.75
CA TYR A 317 -7.14 -10.95 20.38
C TYR A 317 -8.23 -11.69 21.17
N ALA A 318 -8.85 -12.64 20.54
CA ALA A 318 -9.41 -13.81 21.19
C ALA A 318 -8.77 -15.06 20.58
#